data_06dbad605c28a7d0256935e53752c87a
#
_entry.id   06dbad605c28a7d0256935e53752c87a
#
_cell.length_a   1.000
_cell.length_b   1.000
_cell.length_c   1.000
_cell.angle_alpha   90.00
_cell.angle_beta   90.00
_cell.angle_gamma   90.00
#
_symmetry.space_group_name_H-M   'P 1'
#
loop_
_entity.id
_entity.type
_entity.pdbx_description
1 polymer ?
#
loop_
_entity_poly.entity_id
_entity_poly.type
_entity_poly.pdbx_seq_one_letter_code
_entity_poly.pdbx_strand_id
1 'polypeptide(L)'
;REARLAWGLLFPTMTAVSLVVFLPLLAIFWISFKPVKLADLRPPEVVLREDIRGDYDAVGDEATVRYRLRNSSQDHPITGVTFLDTLPLGLVVQDLDPRCVLDRRTLSCDLGDWQPGTRDTLTIPVTVEQAYLDNGTRPQDSPAATTGVSSNILTNSTFTLENFRRVFNGGEFF
;
A
#
# COMPACT_ATOMS: atom_id res chain seq x y z
N ARG A 1 -5.52 -54.98 -24.32
CA ARG A 1 -6.56 -54.44 -23.42
C ARG A 1 -5.96 -54.04 -22.05
N GLU A 2 -5.06 -54.86 -21.48
CA GLU A 2 -4.44 -54.65 -20.17
C GLU A 2 -3.60 -53.35 -20.09
N ALA A 3 -2.87 -53.00 -21.16
CA ALA A 3 -2.11 -51.76 -21.20
C ALA A 3 -2.98 -50.50 -21.07
N ARG A 4 -4.19 -50.51 -21.61
CA ARG A 4 -5.12 -49.37 -21.49
C ARG A 4 -5.66 -49.22 -20.08
N LEU A 5 -5.91 -50.32 -19.39
CA LEU A 5 -6.33 -50.30 -17.98
C LEU A 5 -5.19 -49.84 -17.06
N ALA A 6 -3.97 -50.31 -17.30
CA ALA A 6 -2.80 -49.85 -16.56
C ALA A 6 -2.56 -48.33 -16.72
N TRP A 7 -2.64 -47.82 -17.95
CA TRP A 7 -2.56 -46.38 -18.21
C TRP A 7 -3.69 -45.59 -17.57
N GLY A 8 -4.93 -46.09 -17.57
CA GLY A 8 -6.07 -45.47 -16.94
C GLY A 8 -5.95 -45.31 -15.41
N LEU A 9 -5.27 -46.29 -14.76
CA LEU A 9 -4.98 -46.26 -13.32
C LEU A 9 -3.78 -45.37 -12.96
N LEU A 10 -2.74 -45.36 -13.83
CA LEU A 10 -1.53 -44.59 -13.61
C LEU A 10 -1.72 -43.10 -13.96
N PHE A 11 -2.59 -42.77 -14.91
CA PHE A 11 -2.78 -41.41 -15.40
C PHE A 11 -3.16 -40.39 -14.29
N PRO A 12 -4.15 -40.63 -13.42
CA PRO A 12 -4.49 -39.66 -12.37
C PRO A 12 -3.32 -39.47 -11.39
N THR A 13 -2.61 -40.52 -11.05
CA THR A 13 -1.46 -40.42 -10.13
C THR A 13 -0.30 -39.66 -10.76
N MET A 14 0.04 -39.98 -12.00
CA MET A 14 1.08 -39.26 -12.76
C MET A 14 0.72 -37.79 -12.97
N THR A 15 -0.56 -37.51 -13.25
CA THR A 15 -1.03 -36.13 -13.39
C THR A 15 -0.93 -35.36 -12.07
N ALA A 16 -1.32 -35.96 -10.95
CA ALA A 16 -1.23 -35.34 -9.64
C ALA A 16 0.24 -35.06 -9.27
N VAL A 17 1.13 -36.05 -9.43
CA VAL A 17 2.57 -35.88 -9.15
C VAL A 17 3.19 -34.82 -10.06
N SER A 18 2.87 -34.85 -11.35
CA SER A 18 3.36 -33.87 -12.32
C SER A 18 2.92 -32.45 -11.93
N LEU A 19 1.70 -32.28 -11.54
CA LEU A 19 1.15 -30.97 -11.16
C LEU A 19 1.84 -30.43 -9.89
N VAL A 20 2.03 -31.27 -8.89
CA VAL A 20 2.68 -30.89 -7.63
C VAL A 20 4.17 -30.56 -7.83
N VAL A 21 4.86 -31.23 -8.75
CA VAL A 21 6.28 -31.01 -9.00
C VAL A 21 6.52 -29.88 -10.02
N PHE A 22 5.82 -29.92 -11.16
CA PHE A 22 6.10 -28.97 -12.24
C PHE A 22 5.53 -27.57 -11.97
N LEU A 23 4.40 -27.46 -11.26
CA LEU A 23 3.79 -26.16 -11.00
C LEU A 23 4.70 -25.24 -10.14
N PRO A 24 5.29 -25.71 -9.02
CA PRO A 24 6.27 -24.90 -8.28
C PRO A 24 7.52 -24.59 -9.10
N LEU A 25 8.02 -25.54 -9.88
CA LEU A 25 9.19 -25.32 -10.73
C LEU A 25 8.92 -24.23 -11.79
N LEU A 26 7.76 -24.27 -12.44
CA LEU A 26 7.34 -23.23 -13.38
C LEU A 26 7.18 -21.88 -12.69
N ALA A 27 6.62 -21.85 -11.48
CA ALA A 27 6.49 -20.63 -10.71
C ALA A 27 7.87 -20.03 -10.35
N ILE A 28 8.81 -20.85 -9.87
CA ILE A 28 10.19 -20.43 -9.58
C ILE A 28 10.87 -19.90 -10.85
N PHE A 29 10.73 -20.64 -11.95
CA PHE A 29 11.28 -20.24 -13.23
C PHE A 29 10.70 -18.90 -13.70
N TRP A 30 9.38 -18.73 -13.61
CA TRP A 30 8.72 -17.48 -13.94
C TRP A 30 9.25 -16.31 -13.12
N ILE A 31 9.35 -16.48 -11.80
CA ILE A 31 9.83 -15.44 -10.88
C ILE A 31 11.31 -15.11 -11.17
N SER A 32 12.13 -16.08 -11.59
CA SER A 32 13.54 -15.85 -11.91
C SER A 32 13.76 -14.85 -13.04
N PHE A 33 12.80 -14.71 -13.94
CA PHE A 33 12.85 -13.71 -15.02
C PHE A 33 12.24 -12.37 -14.64
N LYS A 34 11.71 -12.23 -13.44
CA LYS A 34 11.16 -10.95 -12.97
C LYS A 34 12.22 -10.13 -12.26
N PRO A 35 12.25 -8.79 -12.45
CA PRO A 35 13.14 -7.89 -11.72
C PRO A 35 12.65 -7.71 -10.26
N VAL A 36 12.50 -8.81 -9.51
CA VAL A 36 11.92 -8.79 -8.15
C VAL A 36 13.02 -8.55 -7.13
N LYS A 37 12.83 -7.53 -6.29
CA LYS A 37 13.59 -7.30 -5.06
C LYS A 37 12.75 -7.77 -3.86
N LEU A 38 13.38 -8.03 -2.72
CA LEU A 38 12.65 -8.38 -1.49
C LEU A 38 11.62 -7.31 -1.08
N ALA A 39 11.89 -6.05 -1.41
CA ALA A 39 10.97 -4.94 -1.19
C ALA A 39 9.67 -5.03 -2.03
N ASP A 40 9.72 -5.72 -3.17
CA ASP A 40 8.62 -5.83 -4.13
C ASP A 40 7.64 -6.97 -3.80
N LEU A 41 7.93 -7.75 -2.76
CA LEU A 41 7.02 -8.81 -2.28
C LEU A 41 5.72 -8.26 -1.70
N ARG A 42 5.71 -6.98 -1.34
CA ARG A 42 4.50 -6.24 -0.98
C ARG A 42 4.18 -5.26 -2.10
N PRO A 43 2.92 -5.18 -2.55
CA PRO A 43 2.54 -4.16 -3.53
C PRO A 43 2.84 -2.77 -2.94
N PRO A 44 3.26 -1.80 -3.77
CA PRO A 44 3.39 -0.42 -3.35
C PRO A 44 2.07 0.10 -2.80
N GLU A 45 2.12 0.70 -1.63
CA GLU A 45 0.97 1.28 -0.94
C GLU A 45 1.33 2.64 -0.35
N VAL A 46 0.32 3.47 -0.11
CA VAL A 46 0.49 4.73 0.57
C VAL A 46 0.48 4.47 2.08
N VAL A 47 1.60 4.69 2.73
CA VAL A 47 1.71 4.60 4.19
C VAL A 47 1.30 5.93 4.79
N LEU A 48 0.28 5.91 5.61
CA LEU A 48 -0.26 7.05 6.32
C LEU A 48 0.17 7.04 7.79
N ARG A 49 0.47 8.22 8.32
CA ARG A 49 0.59 8.48 9.76
C ARG A 49 -0.13 9.77 10.07
N GLU A 50 -0.97 9.72 11.07
CA GLU A 50 -1.77 10.82 11.56
C GLU A 50 -1.34 11.20 12.97
N ASP A 51 -1.26 12.49 13.27
CA ASP A 51 -1.05 13.03 14.60
C ASP A 51 -1.75 14.41 14.75
N ILE A 52 -2.11 14.74 15.98
CA ILE A 52 -2.58 16.10 16.33
C ILE A 52 -1.46 16.83 17.06
N ARG A 53 -1.33 18.11 16.78
CA ARG A 53 -0.31 18.98 17.37
C ARG A 53 -0.89 20.33 17.76
N GLY A 54 -0.29 20.95 18.77
CA GLY A 54 -0.76 22.18 19.37
C GLY A 54 -1.50 21.91 20.68
N ASP A 55 -2.20 22.91 21.16
CA ASP A 55 -3.03 22.82 22.34
C ASP A 55 -4.41 22.31 21.93
N TYR A 56 -4.95 21.34 22.64
CA TYR A 56 -6.25 20.72 22.33
C TYR A 56 -6.97 20.22 23.60
N ASP A 57 -6.60 20.76 24.75
CA ASP A 57 -7.11 20.34 26.06
C ASP A 57 -8.25 21.24 26.56
N ALA A 58 -8.48 22.39 25.91
CA ALA A 58 -9.53 23.34 26.25
C ALA A 58 -10.37 23.76 25.03
N VAL A 59 -11.59 24.21 25.29
CA VAL A 59 -12.47 24.75 24.25
C VAL A 59 -11.88 26.05 23.70
N GLY A 60 -11.81 26.14 22.38
CA GLY A 60 -11.22 27.27 21.68
C GLY A 60 -9.75 27.14 21.40
N ASP A 61 -9.10 26.07 21.87
CA ASP A 61 -7.72 25.80 21.52
C ASP A 61 -7.55 25.60 20.01
N GLU A 62 -6.41 26.08 19.51
CA GLU A 62 -6.01 25.92 18.11
C GLU A 62 -5.01 24.77 17.99
N ALA A 63 -5.42 23.75 17.28
CA ALA A 63 -4.60 22.57 17.01
C ALA A 63 -4.43 22.35 15.50
N THR A 64 -3.56 21.44 15.15
CA THR A 64 -3.32 21.04 13.76
C THR A 64 -3.34 19.52 13.64
N VAL A 65 -4.28 18.99 12.86
CA VAL A 65 -4.26 17.60 12.44
C VAL A 65 -3.27 17.48 11.30
N ARG A 66 -2.30 16.59 11.45
CA ARG A 66 -1.23 16.40 10.49
C ARG A 66 -1.21 14.98 9.98
N TYR A 67 -1.32 14.85 8.67
CA TYR A 67 -1.22 13.58 7.94
C TYR A 67 0.12 13.53 7.22
N ARG A 68 0.93 12.55 7.56
CA ARG A 68 2.18 12.28 6.85
C ARG A 68 1.98 11.04 5.99
N LEU A 69 2.06 11.24 4.70
CA LEU A 69 1.85 10.22 3.70
C LEU A 69 3.16 9.94 2.96
N ARG A 70 3.37 8.70 2.59
CA ARG A 70 4.52 8.32 1.76
C ARG A 70 4.21 7.13 0.87
N ASN A 71 4.76 7.12 -0.34
CA ASN A 71 4.85 5.91 -1.14
C ASN A 71 5.80 4.92 -0.45
N SER A 72 5.34 3.70 -0.17
CA SER A 72 6.16 2.66 0.46
C SER A 72 7.30 2.18 -0.44
N SER A 73 7.12 2.28 -1.76
CA SER A 73 8.10 1.87 -2.75
C SER A 73 9.06 2.99 -3.13
N GLN A 74 10.33 2.63 -3.29
CA GLN A 74 11.37 3.51 -3.85
C GLN A 74 11.55 3.33 -5.36
N ASP A 75 10.93 2.31 -5.95
CA ASP A 75 11.13 1.91 -7.34
C ASP A 75 9.85 2.03 -8.18
N HIS A 76 8.67 2.04 -7.54
CA HIS A 76 7.39 1.96 -8.26
C HIS A 76 6.47 3.13 -7.95
N PRO A 77 5.84 3.73 -8.98
CA PRO A 77 4.84 4.77 -8.81
C PRO A 77 3.51 4.20 -8.32
N ILE A 78 2.70 5.07 -7.72
CA ILE A 78 1.29 4.81 -7.39
C ILE A 78 0.46 5.87 -8.10
N THR A 79 -0.53 5.46 -8.87
CA THR A 79 -1.41 6.38 -9.61
C THR A 79 -2.77 6.56 -8.95
N GLY A 80 -3.35 7.74 -9.09
CA GLY A 80 -4.66 8.05 -8.56
C GLY A 80 -4.74 7.93 -7.04
N VAL A 81 -3.76 8.47 -6.32
CA VAL A 81 -3.73 8.42 -4.86
C VAL A 81 -4.84 9.29 -4.30
N THR A 82 -5.75 8.66 -3.57
CA THR A 82 -6.78 9.37 -2.81
C THR A 82 -6.64 9.05 -1.32
N PHE A 83 -7.05 10.01 -0.51
CA PHE A 83 -7.03 9.93 0.93
C PHE A 83 -8.42 10.23 1.47
N LEU A 84 -8.88 9.47 2.43
CA LEU A 84 -10.17 9.60 3.07
C LEU A 84 -10.00 9.46 4.58
N ASP A 85 -10.58 10.39 5.33
CA ASP A 85 -10.61 10.34 6.79
C ASP A 85 -11.92 10.88 7.33
N THR A 86 -12.26 10.52 8.56
CA THR A 86 -13.40 11.08 9.30
C THR A 86 -12.90 11.77 10.55
N LEU A 87 -12.86 13.07 10.51
CA LEU A 87 -12.43 13.89 11.64
C LEU A 87 -13.27 13.62 12.90
N PRO A 88 -12.65 13.56 14.07
CA PRO A 88 -13.34 13.48 15.34
C PRO A 88 -14.41 14.55 15.51
N LEU A 89 -15.45 14.22 16.27
CA LEU A 89 -16.49 15.16 16.60
C LEU A 89 -15.92 16.33 17.42
N GLY A 90 -16.31 17.56 17.07
CA GLY A 90 -15.88 18.77 17.81
C GLY A 90 -14.52 19.32 17.38
N LEU A 91 -13.94 18.83 16.28
CA LEU A 91 -12.85 19.51 15.60
C LEU A 91 -13.41 20.33 14.43
N VAL A 92 -13.30 21.64 14.51
CA VAL A 92 -13.78 22.57 13.47
C VAL A 92 -12.61 22.99 12.60
N VAL A 93 -12.65 22.61 11.33
CA VAL A 93 -11.61 22.95 10.35
C VAL A 93 -11.63 24.45 10.04
N GLN A 94 -10.47 25.09 10.12
CA GLN A 94 -10.29 26.51 9.85
C GLN A 94 -9.84 26.78 8.42
N ASP A 95 -8.98 25.94 7.90
CA ASP A 95 -8.45 26.04 6.54
C ASP A 95 -8.25 24.64 5.96
N LEU A 96 -8.34 24.53 4.65
CA LEU A 96 -8.28 23.26 3.95
C LEU A 96 -7.32 23.34 2.77
N ASP A 97 -6.50 22.32 2.61
CA ASP A 97 -5.66 22.16 1.40
C ASP A 97 -6.58 22.15 0.16
N PRO A 98 -6.24 22.89 -0.92
CA PRO A 98 -7.07 22.98 -2.13
C PRO A 98 -7.32 21.63 -2.83
N ARG A 99 -6.52 20.62 -2.53
CA ARG A 99 -6.71 19.24 -3.02
C ARG A 99 -7.76 18.45 -2.21
N CYS A 100 -8.25 19.03 -1.13
CA CYS A 100 -9.14 18.38 -0.20
C CYS A 100 -10.54 18.99 -0.20
N VAL A 101 -11.53 18.16 0.05
CA VAL A 101 -12.92 18.54 0.25
C VAL A 101 -13.39 17.97 1.58
N LEU A 102 -14.08 18.78 2.36
CA LEU A 102 -14.70 18.38 3.62
C LEU A 102 -16.22 18.33 3.45
N ASP A 103 -16.78 17.14 3.61
CA ASP A 103 -18.23 16.96 3.71
C ASP A 103 -18.60 16.56 5.14
N ARG A 104 -19.19 17.52 5.88
CA ARG A 104 -19.48 17.41 7.32
C ARG A 104 -18.21 17.14 8.12
N ARG A 105 -17.83 15.88 8.31
CA ARG A 105 -16.60 15.44 9.00
C ARG A 105 -15.72 14.55 8.15
N THR A 106 -16.18 14.17 6.97
CA THR A 106 -15.42 13.32 6.06
C THR A 106 -14.53 14.20 5.21
N LEU A 107 -13.23 14.05 5.42
CA LEU A 107 -12.19 14.67 4.63
C LEU A 107 -11.84 13.76 3.48
N SER A 108 -11.89 14.27 2.25
CA SER A 108 -11.51 13.55 1.04
C SER A 108 -10.51 14.40 0.27
N CYS A 109 -9.36 13.85 -0.03
CA CYS A 109 -8.30 14.53 -0.78
C CYS A 109 -7.88 13.73 -2.00
N ASP A 110 -7.74 14.41 -3.13
CA ASP A 110 -7.14 13.86 -4.35
C ASP A 110 -5.67 14.30 -4.41
N LEU A 111 -4.77 13.33 -4.25
CA LEU A 111 -3.33 13.58 -4.19
C LEU A 111 -2.63 13.26 -5.51
N GLY A 112 -3.39 12.80 -6.54
CA GLY A 112 -2.89 12.54 -7.88
C GLY A 112 -1.91 11.38 -7.97
N ASP A 113 -0.95 11.50 -8.90
CA ASP A 113 0.03 10.45 -9.18
C ASP A 113 1.32 10.66 -8.40
N TRP A 114 1.77 9.60 -7.74
CA TRP A 114 2.96 9.61 -6.89
C TRP A 114 4.11 8.85 -7.51
N GLN A 115 5.22 9.52 -7.66
CA GLN A 115 6.48 8.90 -8.06
C GLN A 115 7.06 8.03 -6.94
N PRO A 116 8.02 7.13 -7.25
CA PRO A 116 8.72 6.35 -6.24
C PRO A 116 9.30 7.24 -5.14
N GLY A 117 9.12 6.82 -3.89
CA GLY A 117 9.64 7.53 -2.73
C GLY A 117 8.98 8.87 -2.39
N THR A 118 7.93 9.27 -3.11
CA THR A 118 7.18 10.51 -2.84
C THR A 118 6.69 10.54 -1.40
N ARG A 119 6.80 11.71 -0.79
CA ARG A 119 6.30 12.02 0.55
C ARG A 119 5.49 13.30 0.49
N ASP A 120 4.39 13.33 1.22
CA ASP A 120 3.54 14.51 1.35
C ASP A 120 3.09 14.69 2.79
N THR A 121 2.80 15.92 3.16
CA THR A 121 2.29 16.24 4.49
C THR A 121 1.13 17.20 4.33
N LEU A 122 -0.06 16.73 4.70
CA LEU A 122 -1.24 17.56 4.82
C LEU A 122 -1.33 18.06 6.27
N THR A 123 -1.60 19.35 6.42
CA THR A 123 -1.80 20.01 7.72
C THR A 123 -3.12 20.72 7.69
N ILE A 124 -3.98 20.40 8.63
CA ILE A 124 -5.34 20.94 8.72
C ILE A 124 -5.48 21.64 10.07
N PRO A 125 -5.48 22.97 10.07
CA PRO A 125 -5.74 23.74 11.29
C PRO A 125 -7.17 23.54 11.73
N VAL A 126 -7.34 23.27 13.02
CA VAL A 126 -8.64 23.00 13.63
C VAL A 126 -8.79 23.77 14.94
N THR A 127 -10.02 24.11 15.28
CA THR A 127 -10.36 24.63 16.61
C THR A 127 -11.13 23.57 17.39
N VAL A 128 -10.84 23.47 18.67
CA VAL A 128 -11.41 22.47 19.59
C VAL A 128 -12.74 23.00 20.17
N GLU A 129 -13.79 22.21 20.02
CA GLU A 129 -15.07 22.41 20.67
C GLU A 129 -15.27 21.48 21.87
N GLN A 130 -16.24 21.78 22.74
CA GLN A 130 -16.57 20.95 23.89
C GLN A 130 -16.86 19.50 23.52
N ALA A 131 -17.50 19.27 22.36
CA ALA A 131 -17.82 17.93 21.88
C ALA A 131 -16.57 17.04 21.62
N TYR A 132 -15.42 17.63 21.29
CA TYR A 132 -14.17 16.91 21.16
C TYR A 132 -13.65 16.42 22.53
N LEU A 133 -13.68 17.29 23.52
CA LEU A 133 -13.24 17.00 24.88
C LEU A 133 -14.12 15.92 25.53
N ASP A 134 -15.42 15.98 25.31
CA ASP A 134 -16.40 15.02 25.84
C ASP A 134 -16.27 13.64 25.17
N ASN A 135 -15.91 13.61 23.89
CA ASN A 135 -15.82 12.36 23.12
C ASN A 135 -14.49 11.61 23.35
N GLY A 136 -13.42 12.34 23.64
CA GLY A 136 -12.09 11.78 23.90
C GLY A 136 -11.46 10.98 22.76
N THR A 137 -12.05 11.02 21.55
CA THR A 137 -11.52 10.33 20.37
C THR A 137 -10.41 11.16 19.74
N ARG A 138 -9.21 10.59 19.62
CA ARG A 138 -8.09 11.27 18.96
C ARG A 138 -8.16 11.05 17.45
N PRO A 139 -7.62 11.98 16.62
CA PRO A 139 -7.56 11.80 15.17
C PRO A 139 -6.98 10.45 14.76
N GLN A 140 -5.86 10.04 15.36
CA GLN A 140 -5.19 8.77 15.06
C GLN A 140 -5.99 7.51 15.40
N ASP A 141 -7.08 7.63 16.16
CA ASP A 141 -7.98 6.52 16.51
C ASP A 141 -9.14 6.41 15.51
N SER A 142 -9.27 7.36 14.58
CA SER A 142 -10.25 7.28 13.50
C SER A 142 -9.66 6.51 12.31
N PRO A 143 -10.46 5.75 11.57
CA PRO A 143 -9.98 4.99 10.45
C PRO A 143 -9.75 5.87 9.22
N ALA A 144 -8.53 6.36 9.05
CA ALA A 144 -8.12 7.01 7.82
C ALA A 144 -7.73 5.97 6.76
N ALA A 145 -8.16 6.16 5.53
CA ALA A 145 -7.92 5.24 4.43
C ALA A 145 -7.22 5.94 3.27
N THR A 146 -6.30 5.23 2.65
CA THR A 146 -5.66 5.66 1.40
C THR A 146 -5.91 4.63 0.32
N THR A 147 -6.15 5.08 -0.90
CA THR A 147 -6.25 4.21 -2.07
C THR A 147 -5.29 4.69 -3.16
N GLY A 148 -4.97 3.81 -4.08
CA GLY A 148 -4.13 4.12 -5.24
C GLY A 148 -3.86 2.84 -6.02
N VAL A 149 -3.59 2.98 -7.30
CA VAL A 149 -3.28 1.85 -8.18
C VAL A 149 -1.78 1.74 -8.36
N SER A 150 -1.23 0.60 -7.99
CA SER A 150 0.18 0.29 -8.20
C SER A 150 0.34 -0.93 -9.12
N SER A 151 1.42 -0.95 -9.90
CA SER A 151 1.73 -2.11 -10.73
C SER A 151 2.31 -3.23 -9.87
N ASN A 152 1.71 -4.41 -9.96
CA ASN A 152 2.29 -5.60 -9.36
C ASN A 152 3.37 -6.17 -10.28
N ILE A 153 4.62 -6.17 -9.83
CA ILE A 153 5.78 -6.62 -10.61
C ILE A 153 5.71 -8.12 -10.97
N LEU A 154 5.01 -8.91 -10.17
CA LEU A 154 4.84 -10.34 -10.42
C LEU A 154 3.91 -10.62 -11.61
N THR A 155 2.93 -9.74 -11.84
CA THR A 155 1.92 -9.90 -12.88
C THR A 155 2.17 -9.05 -14.13
N ASN A 156 3.03 -8.03 -14.04
CA ASN A 156 3.36 -7.20 -15.18
C ASN A 156 4.15 -7.97 -16.27
N SER A 157 4.24 -7.42 -17.45
CA SER A 157 4.94 -8.03 -18.60
C SER A 157 6.45 -7.74 -18.64
N THR A 158 7.03 -7.11 -17.62
CA THR A 158 8.47 -6.84 -17.59
C THR A 158 9.27 -8.09 -17.24
N PHE A 159 10.29 -8.38 -18.06
CA PHE A 159 11.19 -9.50 -17.86
C PHE A 159 12.63 -9.01 -17.85
N THR A 160 13.50 -9.68 -17.10
CA THR A 160 14.92 -9.36 -17.00
C THR A 160 15.76 -10.63 -16.89
N LEU A 161 16.98 -10.55 -17.38
CA LEU A 161 18.02 -11.56 -17.14
C LEU A 161 19.00 -11.13 -16.04
N GLU A 162 18.75 -10.00 -15.40
CA GLU A 162 19.66 -9.42 -14.40
C GLU A 162 19.90 -10.36 -13.21
N ASN A 163 18.87 -11.10 -12.79
CA ASN A 163 19.02 -12.09 -11.72
C ASN A 163 20.04 -13.18 -12.07
N PHE A 164 20.01 -13.67 -13.31
CA PHE A 164 20.98 -14.64 -13.81
C PHE A 164 22.36 -14.02 -13.95
N ARG A 165 22.45 -12.79 -14.46
CA ARG A 165 23.70 -12.06 -14.61
C ARG A 165 24.42 -11.86 -13.29
N ARG A 166 23.69 -11.51 -12.23
CA ARG A 166 24.25 -11.39 -10.87
C ARG A 166 24.81 -12.71 -10.34
N VAL A 167 24.07 -13.81 -10.53
CA VAL A 167 24.52 -15.13 -10.10
C VAL A 167 25.79 -15.57 -10.85
N PHE A 168 25.85 -15.32 -12.16
CA PHE A 168 27.00 -15.78 -12.98
C PHE A 168 28.20 -14.85 -12.93
N ASN A 169 28.01 -13.55 -12.69
CA ASN A 169 29.12 -12.60 -12.63
C ASN A 169 29.85 -12.58 -11.28
N GLY A 170 29.36 -13.30 -10.26
CA GLY A 170 30.09 -13.60 -9.02
C GLY A 170 30.57 -12.39 -8.18
N GLY A 171 30.12 -11.17 -8.48
CA GLY A 171 30.73 -9.95 -7.95
C GLY A 171 30.22 -9.42 -6.61
N GLU A 172 29.19 -10.01 -6.01
CA GLU A 172 28.57 -9.43 -4.81
C GLU A 172 28.23 -10.45 -3.70
N PHE A 173 28.94 -11.55 -3.60
CA PHE A 173 28.75 -12.49 -2.50
C PHE A 173 29.81 -12.40 -1.39
N PHE A 174 30.55 -11.29 -1.34
CA PHE A 174 31.47 -11.00 -0.24
C PHE A 174 31.43 -9.53 0.17
#